data_334cdbfc65856250ad335ae2f040591d
#
_entry.id   334cdbfc65856250ad335ae2f040591d
#
_cell.length_a   1.000
_cell.length_b   1.000
_cell.length_c   1.000
_cell.angle_alpha   90.00
_cell.angle_beta   90.00
_cell.angle_gamma   90.00
#
_symmetry.space_group_name_H-M   'P 1'
#
loop_
_entity.id
_entity.type
_entity.pdbx_description
1 polymer ?
#
loop_
_entity_poly.entity_id
_entity_poly.type
_entity_poly.pdbx_seq_one_letter_code
_entity_poly.pdbx_strand_id
1 'polypeptide(L)'
;MSVVEKIIDMPADISTSVFGQRDEYVKKIERTLKVTIIARNSDIKVIGDGKGVEHAVKVLNNLSLLARRGNVIQEQNVDYALSLTMEEKEDAVLEIDEDIICKTISGKPIKPKTLGQKYYVDQIREKMIVFGLGPAGTGKTYLAMAMAINAFKNNDVNRIILTRPAIEAGEKLGFLPGDLQSKVDPYLRPLYDALYQIMGAESFAANMEKGLIEVAPLAYMRGRTLDNAFIILDEAQNTTPAQMKMFLTRIGFGSKVIITGDVTQKDLPAGTVSGLDVAMKVLSRVDEIGFVKLTNKDVVRHPLVQKIVKAYEEYEASKSRKSHVKRNNRNDSKH
;
A
#
# COMPACT_ATOMS: atom_id res chain seq x y z
N MET A 1 36.12 -15.36 -15.38
CA MET A 1 35.25 -14.16 -15.37
C MET A 1 36.19 -12.96 -15.31
N SER A 2 36.04 -12.01 -16.22
CA SER A 2 36.86 -10.78 -16.21
C SER A 2 36.36 -9.87 -15.09
N VAL A 3 37.25 -9.49 -14.19
CA VAL A 3 36.96 -8.48 -13.15
C VAL A 3 36.89 -7.13 -13.85
N VAL A 4 35.79 -6.43 -13.65
CA VAL A 4 35.54 -5.09 -14.18
C VAL A 4 35.53 -4.10 -13.02
N GLU A 5 35.99 -2.89 -13.28
CA GLU A 5 36.02 -1.78 -12.36
C GLU A 5 35.26 -0.60 -12.98
N LYS A 6 34.37 0.04 -12.20
CA LYS A 6 33.76 1.33 -12.54
C LYS A 6 33.90 2.30 -11.38
N ILE A 7 34.09 3.58 -11.70
CA ILE A 7 34.18 4.68 -10.73
C ILE A 7 32.97 5.57 -10.97
N ILE A 8 32.28 5.96 -9.90
CA ILE A 8 31.19 6.93 -9.90
C ILE A 8 31.53 8.07 -8.94
N ASP A 9 31.17 9.29 -9.29
CA ASP A 9 31.32 10.46 -8.44
C ASP A 9 30.08 10.62 -7.53
N MET A 10 30.33 10.68 -6.21
CA MET A 10 29.28 10.87 -5.22
C MET A 10 29.80 11.74 -4.08
N PRO A 11 29.30 12.98 -3.93
CA PRO A 11 29.67 13.89 -2.84
C PRO A 11 29.54 13.25 -1.47
N ALA A 12 30.40 13.63 -0.52
CA ALA A 12 30.51 12.99 0.80
C ALA A 12 29.22 13.05 1.64
N ASP A 13 28.45 14.13 1.55
CA ASP A 13 27.14 14.28 2.19
C ASP A 13 26.10 13.28 1.65
N ILE A 14 26.11 13.06 0.34
CA ILE A 14 25.24 12.10 -0.34
C ILE A 14 25.69 10.66 -0.03
N SER A 15 27.01 10.39 -0.09
CA SER A 15 27.52 9.04 0.18
C SER A 15 27.23 8.59 1.59
N THR A 16 27.30 9.47 2.59
CA THR A 16 26.92 9.15 3.97
C THR A 16 25.45 8.70 4.08
N SER A 17 24.55 9.37 3.37
CA SER A 17 23.15 9.01 3.34
C SER A 17 22.90 7.67 2.61
N VAL A 18 23.57 7.47 1.47
CA VAL A 18 23.42 6.26 0.63
C VAL A 18 24.05 5.03 1.27
N PHE A 19 25.14 5.21 2.04
CA PHE A 19 25.84 4.10 2.68
C PHE A 19 25.16 3.60 3.95
N GLY A 20 24.40 4.47 4.61
CA GLY A 20 23.71 4.17 5.86
C GLY A 20 24.67 4.15 7.07
N GLN A 21 24.10 3.88 8.23
CA GLN A 21 24.90 3.81 9.46
C GLN A 21 25.88 2.63 9.39
N ARG A 22 27.19 2.90 9.62
CA ARG A 22 28.26 1.88 9.58
C ARG A 22 28.31 1.11 8.25
N ASP A 23 27.99 1.78 7.15
CA ASP A 23 27.97 1.23 5.78
C ASP A 23 27.01 0.03 5.60
N GLU A 24 25.96 -0.04 6.39
CA GLU A 24 25.03 -1.18 6.37
C GLU A 24 24.35 -1.37 5.00
N TYR A 25 24.04 -0.30 4.29
CA TYR A 25 23.41 -0.35 2.98
C TYR A 25 24.41 -0.76 1.89
N VAL A 26 25.62 -0.23 1.93
CA VAL A 26 26.70 -0.65 1.00
C VAL A 26 27.00 -2.14 1.17
N LYS A 27 27.20 -2.61 2.40
CA LYS A 27 27.43 -4.03 2.68
C LYS A 27 26.28 -4.93 2.19
N LYS A 28 25.05 -4.43 2.21
CA LYS A 28 23.90 -5.15 1.66
C LYS A 28 23.96 -5.23 0.14
N ILE A 29 24.32 -4.13 -0.53
CA ILE A 29 24.50 -4.06 -1.99
C ILE A 29 25.62 -5.01 -2.42
N GLU A 30 26.79 -4.95 -1.75
CA GLU A 30 27.94 -5.83 -2.02
C GLU A 30 27.58 -7.31 -1.94
N ARG A 31 26.90 -7.71 -0.86
CA ARG A 31 26.47 -9.12 -0.65
C ARG A 31 25.48 -9.58 -1.70
N THR A 32 24.52 -8.72 -2.07
CA THR A 32 23.45 -9.07 -3.00
C THR A 32 23.95 -9.18 -4.43
N LEU A 33 24.79 -8.24 -4.85
CA LEU A 33 25.30 -8.15 -6.23
C LEU A 33 26.69 -8.79 -6.42
N LYS A 34 27.29 -9.29 -5.33
CA LYS A 34 28.64 -9.92 -5.31
C LYS A 34 29.72 -9.02 -5.88
N VAL A 35 29.73 -7.77 -5.43
CA VAL A 35 30.72 -6.74 -5.80
C VAL A 35 31.42 -6.24 -4.55
N THR A 36 32.55 -5.54 -4.75
CA THR A 36 33.25 -4.79 -3.69
C THR A 36 33.12 -3.29 -3.98
N ILE A 37 32.73 -2.50 -2.99
CA ILE A 37 32.53 -1.06 -3.11
C ILE A 37 33.53 -0.35 -2.19
N ILE A 38 34.37 0.50 -2.75
CA ILE A 38 35.41 1.22 -2.03
C ILE A 38 35.21 2.73 -2.22
N ALA A 39 34.98 3.44 -1.12
CA ALA A 39 34.86 4.90 -1.14
C ALA A 39 36.18 5.55 -0.84
N ARG A 40 36.60 6.52 -1.67
CA ARG A 40 37.75 7.40 -1.43
C ARG A 40 37.39 8.83 -1.83
N ASN A 41 37.21 9.69 -0.83
CA ASN A 41 36.68 11.05 -1.04
C ASN A 41 35.30 11.01 -1.73
N SER A 42 35.18 11.65 -2.92
CA SER A 42 33.96 11.60 -3.75
C SER A 42 33.92 10.40 -4.70
N ASP A 43 35.04 9.69 -4.87
CA ASP A 43 35.12 8.57 -5.81
C ASP A 43 34.66 7.26 -5.16
N ILE A 44 33.60 6.67 -5.71
CA ILE A 44 33.09 5.37 -5.32
C ILE A 44 33.48 4.36 -6.40
N LYS A 45 34.43 3.48 -6.05
CA LYS A 45 34.92 2.42 -6.92
C LYS A 45 34.15 1.15 -6.71
N VAL A 46 33.58 0.59 -7.78
CA VAL A 46 32.81 -0.67 -7.76
C VAL A 46 33.59 -1.72 -8.56
N ILE A 47 33.88 -2.85 -7.94
CA ILE A 47 34.73 -3.93 -8.49
C ILE A 47 33.98 -5.26 -8.42
N GLY A 48 33.94 -6.03 -9.51
CA GLY A 48 33.31 -7.34 -9.53
C GLY A 48 33.18 -7.91 -10.94
N ASP A 49 32.21 -8.82 -11.16
CA ASP A 49 31.87 -9.22 -12.51
C ASP A 49 31.11 -8.11 -13.25
N GLY A 50 31.12 -8.15 -14.59
CA GLY A 50 30.58 -7.05 -15.41
C GLY A 50 29.12 -6.74 -15.13
N LYS A 51 28.26 -7.76 -14.95
CA LYS A 51 26.81 -7.59 -14.68
C LYS A 51 26.58 -7.08 -13.25
N GLY A 52 27.30 -7.63 -12.27
CA GLY A 52 27.22 -7.19 -10.89
C GLY A 52 27.63 -5.73 -10.72
N VAL A 53 28.73 -5.32 -11.38
CA VAL A 53 29.23 -3.93 -11.37
C VAL A 53 28.21 -2.99 -12.02
N GLU A 54 27.64 -3.36 -13.15
CA GLU A 54 26.62 -2.55 -13.84
C GLU A 54 25.39 -2.32 -12.94
N HIS A 55 24.87 -3.39 -12.35
CA HIS A 55 23.74 -3.31 -11.42
C HIS A 55 24.07 -2.46 -10.18
N ALA A 56 25.25 -2.63 -9.58
CA ALA A 56 25.65 -1.85 -8.41
C ALA A 56 25.76 -0.36 -8.72
N VAL A 57 26.33 0.00 -9.88
CA VAL A 57 26.42 1.39 -10.34
C VAL A 57 25.02 2.00 -10.52
N LYS A 58 24.08 1.28 -11.12
CA LYS A 58 22.68 1.73 -11.29
C LYS A 58 22.00 1.95 -9.94
N VAL A 59 22.10 0.99 -9.01
CA VAL A 59 21.55 1.11 -7.65
C VAL A 59 22.12 2.34 -6.93
N LEU A 60 23.43 2.51 -6.94
CA LEU A 60 24.10 3.63 -6.26
C LEU A 60 23.70 4.98 -6.89
N ASN A 61 23.61 5.07 -8.21
CA ASN A 61 23.18 6.29 -8.90
C ASN A 61 21.72 6.63 -8.56
N ASN A 62 20.81 5.66 -8.55
CA ASN A 62 19.41 5.87 -8.19
C ASN A 62 19.26 6.34 -6.74
N LEU A 63 19.95 5.69 -5.79
CA LEU A 63 19.95 6.12 -4.39
C LEU A 63 20.58 7.51 -4.21
N SER A 64 21.67 7.82 -4.92
CA SER A 64 22.30 9.15 -4.92
C SER A 64 21.33 10.22 -5.42
N LEU A 65 20.61 9.95 -6.49
CA LEU A 65 19.64 10.91 -7.04
C LEU A 65 18.44 11.13 -6.10
N LEU A 66 17.93 10.07 -5.46
CA LEU A 66 16.92 10.20 -4.42
C LEU A 66 17.42 11.06 -3.25
N ALA A 67 18.65 10.84 -2.77
CA ALA A 67 19.24 11.63 -1.70
C ALA A 67 19.41 13.10 -2.10
N ARG A 68 19.90 13.40 -3.30
CA ARG A 68 20.01 14.77 -3.86
C ARG A 68 18.67 15.50 -3.93
N ARG A 69 17.57 14.79 -4.10
CA ARG A 69 16.19 15.30 -4.09
C ARG A 69 15.62 15.49 -2.67
N GLY A 70 16.45 15.30 -1.63
CA GLY A 70 16.06 15.47 -0.23
C GLY A 70 15.33 14.28 0.39
N ASN A 71 15.31 13.11 -0.29
CA ASN A 71 14.77 11.90 0.32
C ASN A 71 15.72 11.35 1.37
N VAL A 72 15.19 10.97 2.52
CA VAL A 72 15.95 10.20 3.52
C VAL A 72 16.03 8.75 3.05
N ILE A 73 17.25 8.29 2.74
CA ILE A 73 17.47 6.91 2.32
C ILE A 73 17.29 5.98 3.51
N GLN A 74 16.42 4.99 3.34
CA GLN A 74 16.13 3.94 4.32
C GLN A 74 16.43 2.58 3.72
N GLU A 75 16.56 1.55 4.56
CA GLU A 75 16.81 0.18 4.11
C GLU A 75 15.80 -0.29 3.03
N GLN A 76 14.53 0.12 3.15
CA GLN A 76 13.51 -0.18 2.16
C GLN A 76 13.81 0.39 0.77
N ASN A 77 14.40 1.60 0.70
CA ASN A 77 14.77 2.19 -0.59
C ASN A 77 15.88 1.37 -1.25
N VAL A 78 16.81 0.86 -0.45
CA VAL A 78 17.92 -0.01 -0.93
C VAL A 78 17.37 -1.35 -1.42
N ASP A 79 16.53 -2.01 -0.63
CA ASP A 79 15.91 -3.28 -1.00
C ASP A 79 15.10 -3.15 -2.29
N TYR A 80 14.36 -2.07 -2.39
CA TYR A 80 13.54 -1.80 -3.55
C TYR A 80 14.38 -1.50 -4.80
N ALA A 81 15.42 -0.65 -4.69
CA ALA A 81 16.34 -0.37 -5.78
C ALA A 81 17.06 -1.64 -6.26
N LEU A 82 17.51 -2.50 -5.34
CA LEU A 82 18.09 -3.80 -5.66
C LEU A 82 17.09 -4.71 -6.41
N SER A 83 15.86 -4.81 -5.93
CA SER A 83 14.83 -5.64 -6.56
C SER A 83 14.52 -5.17 -7.99
N LEU A 84 14.37 -3.86 -8.20
CA LEU A 84 14.09 -3.29 -9.52
C LEU A 84 15.24 -3.48 -10.50
N THR A 85 16.48 -3.30 -10.02
CA THR A 85 17.66 -3.50 -10.84
C THR A 85 17.80 -4.97 -11.27
N MET A 86 17.48 -5.92 -10.38
CA MET A 86 17.46 -7.34 -10.73
C MET A 86 16.35 -7.72 -11.72
N GLU A 87 15.26 -6.94 -11.78
CA GLU A 87 14.15 -7.08 -12.73
C GLU A 87 14.35 -6.24 -14.02
N GLU A 88 15.49 -5.56 -14.16
CA GLU A 88 15.83 -4.67 -15.30
C GLU A 88 14.81 -3.51 -15.46
N LYS A 89 14.33 -2.98 -14.33
CA LYS A 89 13.32 -1.89 -14.24
C LYS A 89 13.84 -0.68 -13.44
N GLU A 90 15.11 -0.45 -13.46
CA GLU A 90 15.78 0.57 -12.64
C GLU A 90 15.31 2.00 -12.89
N ASP A 91 14.86 2.33 -14.12
CA ASP A 91 14.37 3.67 -14.46
C ASP A 91 13.07 4.02 -13.73
N ALA A 92 12.30 3.01 -13.34
CA ALA A 92 11.05 3.19 -12.61
C ALA A 92 11.22 3.81 -11.21
N VAL A 93 12.42 3.75 -10.62
CA VAL A 93 12.69 4.40 -9.32
C VAL A 93 12.49 5.91 -9.42
N LEU A 94 12.89 6.51 -10.52
CA LEU A 94 12.81 7.96 -10.76
C LEU A 94 11.39 8.39 -11.11
N GLU A 95 10.72 7.64 -11.96
CA GLU A 95 9.32 7.89 -12.34
C GLU A 95 8.39 7.85 -11.13
N ILE A 96 8.62 6.90 -10.21
CA ILE A 96 7.88 6.79 -8.95
C ILE A 96 8.15 7.99 -8.06
N ASP A 97 9.41 8.45 -7.97
CA ASP A 97 9.78 9.55 -7.09
C ASP A 97 9.21 10.90 -7.55
N GLU A 98 9.02 11.09 -8.84
CA GLU A 98 8.46 12.31 -9.45
C GLU A 98 6.93 12.38 -9.35
N ASP A 99 6.25 11.26 -9.15
CA ASP A 99 4.78 11.18 -9.14
C ASP A 99 4.16 11.67 -7.83
N ILE A 100 4.14 12.98 -7.63
CA ILE A 100 3.51 13.61 -6.46
C ILE A 100 2.00 13.69 -6.67
N ILE A 101 1.24 12.95 -5.85
CA ILE A 101 -0.22 12.97 -5.83
C ILE A 101 -0.72 14.28 -5.20
N CYS A 102 -0.28 14.56 -3.98
CA CYS A 102 -0.60 15.77 -3.23
C CYS A 102 0.44 16.00 -2.12
N LYS A 103 0.24 17.05 -1.31
CA LYS A 103 1.06 17.31 -0.12
C LYS A 103 0.20 17.22 1.14
N THR A 104 0.78 16.71 2.22
CA THR A 104 0.20 16.78 3.56
C THR A 104 0.10 18.24 4.01
N ILE A 105 -0.64 18.49 5.10
CA ILE A 105 -0.71 19.83 5.71
C ILE A 105 0.68 20.35 6.13
N SER A 106 1.60 19.47 6.51
CA SER A 106 3.00 19.83 6.83
C SER A 106 3.90 20.05 5.60
N GLY A 107 3.34 20.02 4.37
CA GLY A 107 4.08 20.20 3.13
C GLY A 107 4.79 18.95 2.61
N LYS A 108 4.73 17.83 3.32
CA LYS A 108 5.37 16.57 2.91
C LYS A 108 4.66 15.98 1.69
N PRO A 109 5.38 15.66 0.59
CA PRO A 109 4.77 15.07 -0.59
C PRO A 109 4.26 13.65 -0.31
N ILE A 110 3.08 13.35 -0.84
CA ILE A 110 2.51 12.00 -0.90
C ILE A 110 2.67 11.51 -2.33
N LYS A 111 3.37 10.40 -2.48
CA LYS A 111 3.72 9.78 -3.75
C LYS A 111 3.74 8.26 -3.61
N PRO A 112 3.59 7.50 -4.71
CA PRO A 112 3.88 6.07 -4.69
C PRO A 112 5.29 5.81 -4.19
N LYS A 113 5.53 4.68 -3.59
CA LYS A 113 6.86 4.25 -3.11
C LYS A 113 7.31 2.96 -3.80
N THR A 114 6.43 2.31 -4.53
CA THR A 114 6.71 1.07 -5.27
C THR A 114 6.04 1.10 -6.64
N LEU A 115 6.50 0.23 -7.55
CA LEU A 115 5.86 0.05 -8.87
C LEU A 115 4.39 -0.37 -8.76
N GLY A 116 4.08 -1.27 -7.84
CA GLY A 116 2.70 -1.69 -7.61
C GLY A 116 1.84 -0.52 -7.16
N GLN A 117 2.35 0.33 -6.27
CA GLN A 117 1.66 1.55 -5.85
C GLN A 117 1.54 2.57 -6.98
N LYS A 118 2.58 2.75 -7.81
CA LYS A 118 2.53 3.62 -9.00
C LYS A 118 1.47 3.13 -9.97
N TYR A 119 1.47 1.85 -10.31
CA TYR A 119 0.44 1.26 -11.17
C TYR A 119 -0.97 1.42 -10.58
N TYR A 120 -1.12 1.29 -9.26
CA TYR A 120 -2.39 1.52 -8.58
C TYR A 120 -2.88 2.96 -8.73
N VAL A 121 -2.01 3.93 -8.53
CA VAL A 121 -2.31 5.36 -8.71
C VAL A 121 -2.68 5.67 -10.15
N ASP A 122 -1.96 5.12 -11.14
CA ASP A 122 -2.26 5.29 -12.54
C ASP A 122 -3.62 4.70 -12.92
N GLN A 123 -3.95 3.51 -12.43
CA GLN A 123 -5.28 2.92 -12.62
C GLN A 123 -6.38 3.78 -11.99
N ILE A 124 -6.14 4.40 -10.83
CA ILE A 124 -7.10 5.33 -10.22
C ILE A 124 -7.30 6.58 -11.11
N ARG A 125 -6.27 7.05 -11.79
CA ARG A 125 -6.39 8.18 -12.73
C ARG A 125 -7.25 7.82 -13.93
N GLU A 126 -7.01 6.65 -14.51
CA GLU A 126 -7.63 6.24 -15.78
C GLU A 126 -9.03 5.68 -15.63
N LYS A 127 -9.27 4.81 -14.64
CA LYS A 127 -10.52 4.04 -14.52
C LYS A 127 -11.53 4.69 -13.61
N MET A 128 -12.81 4.50 -13.90
CA MET A 128 -13.92 4.94 -13.05
C MET A 128 -14.02 4.14 -11.76
N ILE A 129 -13.81 2.84 -11.82
CA ILE A 129 -13.85 1.92 -10.68
C ILE A 129 -12.53 1.17 -10.60
N VAL A 130 -11.88 1.18 -9.43
CA VAL A 130 -10.62 0.45 -9.21
C VAL A 130 -10.70 -0.38 -7.94
N PHE A 131 -10.38 -1.66 -8.08
CA PHE A 131 -10.16 -2.58 -6.97
C PHE A 131 -8.67 -2.61 -6.62
N GLY A 132 -8.30 -2.09 -5.45
CA GLY A 132 -6.95 -2.14 -4.88
C GLY A 132 -6.85 -3.26 -3.86
N LEU A 133 -6.22 -4.37 -4.23
CA LEU A 133 -6.19 -5.62 -3.47
C LEU A 133 -4.78 -5.91 -2.97
N GLY A 134 -4.65 -6.45 -1.77
CA GLY A 134 -3.35 -6.87 -1.27
C GLY A 134 -3.22 -6.78 0.25
N PRO A 135 -2.08 -7.21 0.81
CA PRO A 135 -1.88 -7.28 2.25
C PRO A 135 -1.92 -5.91 2.94
N ALA A 136 -2.12 -5.94 4.25
CA ALA A 136 -2.07 -4.75 5.07
C ALA A 136 -0.70 -4.06 4.99
N GLY A 137 -0.67 -2.72 4.99
CA GLY A 137 0.57 -1.93 4.91
C GLY A 137 1.08 -1.67 3.49
N THR A 138 0.36 -2.07 2.44
CA THR A 138 0.68 -1.73 1.04
C THR A 138 0.19 -0.34 0.62
N GLY A 139 -0.41 0.43 1.52
CA GLY A 139 -0.83 1.82 1.27
C GLY A 139 -2.12 1.99 0.47
N LYS A 140 -2.90 0.92 0.20
CA LYS A 140 -4.13 0.95 -0.60
C LYS A 140 -5.07 2.09 -0.23
N THR A 141 -5.54 2.08 1.00
CA THR A 141 -6.51 3.05 1.52
C THR A 141 -5.91 4.45 1.62
N TYR A 142 -4.65 4.55 2.03
CA TYR A 142 -3.95 5.83 2.16
C TYR A 142 -3.76 6.53 0.80
N LEU A 143 -3.32 5.80 -0.23
CA LEU A 143 -3.16 6.33 -1.58
C LEU A 143 -4.52 6.68 -2.21
N ALA A 144 -5.55 5.85 -2.00
CA ALA A 144 -6.90 6.16 -2.44
C ALA A 144 -7.42 7.47 -1.82
N MET A 145 -7.19 7.69 -0.52
CA MET A 145 -7.56 8.94 0.16
C MET A 145 -6.76 10.15 -0.35
N ALA A 146 -5.46 9.97 -0.60
CA ALA A 146 -4.64 11.03 -1.20
C ALA A 146 -5.18 11.44 -2.58
N MET A 147 -5.55 10.47 -3.41
CA MET A 147 -6.17 10.70 -4.72
C MET A 147 -7.54 11.39 -4.59
N ALA A 148 -8.37 10.96 -3.63
CA ALA A 148 -9.68 11.58 -3.37
C ALA A 148 -9.55 13.05 -2.96
N ILE A 149 -8.62 13.35 -2.05
CA ILE A 149 -8.38 14.73 -1.58
C ILE A 149 -7.81 15.59 -2.74
N ASN A 150 -6.93 15.02 -3.57
CA ASN A 150 -6.42 15.72 -4.73
C ASN A 150 -7.54 16.05 -5.72
N ALA A 151 -8.37 15.09 -6.08
CA ALA A 151 -9.51 15.28 -6.97
C ALA A 151 -10.52 16.31 -6.41
N PHE A 152 -10.78 16.26 -5.10
CA PHE A 152 -11.65 17.24 -4.43
C PHE A 152 -11.06 18.65 -4.43
N LYS A 153 -9.77 18.81 -4.16
CA LYS A 153 -9.08 20.12 -4.21
C LYS A 153 -9.04 20.72 -5.62
N ASN A 154 -8.98 19.87 -6.64
CA ASN A 154 -8.99 20.28 -8.04
C ASN A 154 -10.40 20.52 -8.59
N ASN A 155 -11.45 20.30 -7.81
CA ASN A 155 -12.86 20.33 -8.20
C ASN A 155 -13.23 19.30 -9.29
N ASP A 156 -12.48 18.20 -9.39
CA ASP A 156 -12.82 17.08 -10.28
C ASP A 156 -14.07 16.34 -9.73
N VAL A 157 -14.29 16.41 -8.42
CA VAL A 157 -15.47 15.90 -7.71
C VAL A 157 -15.97 16.91 -6.67
N ASN A 158 -17.27 16.86 -6.36
CA ASN A 158 -17.89 17.79 -5.43
C ASN A 158 -17.83 17.31 -3.97
N ARG A 159 -17.61 16.04 -3.74
CA ARG A 159 -17.56 15.44 -2.39
C ARG A 159 -16.73 14.18 -2.33
N ILE A 160 -16.33 13.83 -1.12
CA ILE A 160 -15.64 12.57 -0.80
C ILE A 160 -16.56 11.74 0.11
N ILE A 161 -16.76 10.47 -0.24
CA ILE A 161 -17.55 9.52 0.55
C ILE A 161 -16.65 8.35 0.92
N LEU A 162 -16.42 8.18 2.23
CA LEU A 162 -15.66 7.05 2.76
C LEU A 162 -16.62 6.10 3.46
N THR A 163 -16.58 4.85 3.06
CA THR A 163 -17.48 3.85 3.64
C THR A 163 -16.72 2.56 3.95
N ARG A 164 -17.18 1.87 4.97
CA ARG A 164 -16.64 0.59 5.43
C ARG A 164 -17.76 -0.32 5.84
N PRO A 165 -17.71 -1.64 5.56
CA PRO A 165 -18.66 -2.57 6.15
C PRO A 165 -18.50 -2.53 7.68
N ALA A 166 -19.58 -2.27 8.39
CA ALA A 166 -19.61 -2.45 9.83
C ALA A 166 -19.73 -3.95 10.09
N ILE A 167 -18.61 -4.61 10.37
CA ILE A 167 -18.62 -5.99 10.83
C ILE A 167 -18.28 -5.98 12.30
N GLU A 168 -19.14 -6.62 13.00
CA GLU A 168 -18.87 -7.09 14.34
C GLU A 168 -17.99 -8.33 14.23
N ALA A 169 -16.74 -8.23 14.68
CA ALA A 169 -15.92 -9.42 14.93
C ALA A 169 -16.52 -10.22 16.11
N GLY A 170 -17.60 -10.96 15.81
CA GLY A 170 -18.30 -11.79 16.79
C GLY A 170 -19.17 -11.06 17.81
N GLU A 171 -19.19 -9.73 17.83
CA GLU A 171 -20.05 -8.92 18.69
C GLU A 171 -21.22 -8.34 17.89
N LYS A 172 -22.44 -8.57 18.36
CA LYS A 172 -23.62 -7.93 17.78
C LYS A 172 -23.62 -6.46 18.17
N LEU A 173 -23.71 -5.51 17.22
CA LEU A 173 -23.80 -4.04 17.44
C LEU A 173 -24.78 -3.66 18.56
N GLY A 174 -25.67 -4.56 18.93
CA GLY A 174 -26.62 -4.43 20.02
C GLY A 174 -26.02 -4.35 21.43
N PHE A 175 -24.79 -4.77 21.65
CA PHE A 175 -24.18 -4.81 23.00
C PHE A 175 -23.36 -3.58 23.39
N LEU A 176 -22.99 -2.71 22.45
CA LEU A 176 -22.28 -1.48 22.77
C LEU A 176 -23.30 -0.39 23.22
N PRO A 177 -23.06 0.31 24.33
CA PRO A 177 -23.90 1.45 24.74
C PRO A 177 -23.72 2.64 23.78
N GLY A 178 -24.78 3.37 23.50
CA GLY A 178 -24.79 4.54 22.64
C GLY A 178 -25.64 4.40 21.38
N ASP A 179 -25.72 5.46 20.60
CA ASP A 179 -26.36 5.48 19.29
C ASP A 179 -25.57 4.70 18.23
N LEU A 180 -26.18 4.42 17.10
CA LEU A 180 -25.55 3.62 16.05
C LEU A 180 -24.25 4.27 15.53
N GLN A 181 -24.17 5.60 15.54
CA GLN A 181 -23.05 6.37 15.05
C GLN A 181 -21.84 6.23 15.99
N SER A 182 -22.04 6.35 17.29
CA SER A 182 -20.97 6.17 18.30
C SER A 182 -20.42 4.74 18.34
N LYS A 183 -21.25 3.75 17.97
CA LYS A 183 -20.83 2.33 17.89
C LYS A 183 -19.94 2.03 16.67
N VAL A 184 -20.12 2.76 15.58
CA VAL A 184 -19.38 2.54 14.33
C VAL A 184 -18.12 3.40 14.25
N ASP A 185 -18.07 4.51 14.99
CA ASP A 185 -16.97 5.47 14.98
C ASP A 185 -15.57 4.85 15.18
N PRO A 186 -15.36 3.90 16.12
CA PRO A 186 -14.06 3.24 16.27
C PRO A 186 -13.55 2.52 15.00
N TYR A 187 -14.46 1.97 14.21
CA TYR A 187 -14.09 1.28 12.95
C TYR A 187 -13.74 2.24 11.82
N LEU A 188 -14.21 3.50 11.91
CA LEU A 188 -13.94 4.54 10.93
C LEU A 188 -12.70 5.39 11.29
N ARG A 189 -12.19 5.25 12.52
CA ARG A 189 -11.07 6.05 13.03
C ARG A 189 -9.82 6.03 12.15
N PRO A 190 -9.37 4.89 11.58
CA PRO A 190 -8.23 4.89 10.67
C PRO A 190 -8.41 5.75 9.43
N LEU A 191 -9.66 5.95 8.98
CA LEU A 191 -9.99 6.83 7.87
C LEU A 191 -9.86 8.31 8.28
N TYR A 192 -10.33 8.66 9.48
CA TYR A 192 -10.16 10.00 10.02
C TYR A 192 -8.69 10.39 10.18
N ASP A 193 -7.86 9.48 10.73
CA ASP A 193 -6.44 9.74 10.95
C ASP A 193 -5.70 10.10 9.67
N ALA A 194 -5.99 9.38 8.57
CA ALA A 194 -5.41 9.67 7.29
C ALA A 194 -5.90 11.00 6.69
N LEU A 195 -7.20 11.32 6.83
CA LEU A 195 -7.75 12.62 6.41
C LEU A 195 -7.13 13.77 7.18
N TYR A 196 -6.97 13.65 8.51
CA TYR A 196 -6.30 14.64 9.34
C TYR A 196 -4.86 14.88 8.91
N GLN A 197 -4.13 13.82 8.61
CA GLN A 197 -2.75 13.93 8.16
C GLN A 197 -2.62 14.66 6.82
N ILE A 198 -3.54 14.44 5.89
CA ILE A 198 -3.44 14.99 4.52
C ILE A 198 -4.02 16.39 4.43
N MET A 199 -5.19 16.66 5.00
CA MET A 199 -5.88 17.93 4.82
C MET A 199 -5.95 18.82 6.07
N GLY A 200 -5.59 18.28 7.24
CA GLY A 200 -5.68 18.98 8.53
C GLY A 200 -7.04 18.84 9.20
N ALA A 201 -7.03 18.89 10.54
CA ALA A 201 -8.24 18.67 11.33
C ALA A 201 -9.31 19.74 11.09
N GLU A 202 -8.92 21.02 11.03
CA GLU A 202 -9.85 22.14 10.80
C GLU A 202 -10.54 22.06 9.44
N SER A 203 -9.76 21.85 8.36
CA SER A 203 -10.31 21.72 7.01
C SER A 203 -11.21 20.49 6.89
N PHE A 204 -10.82 19.37 7.50
CA PHE A 204 -11.65 18.17 7.52
C PHE A 204 -12.98 18.42 8.26
N ALA A 205 -12.96 18.99 9.48
CA ALA A 205 -14.15 19.26 10.26
C ALA A 205 -15.11 20.20 9.52
N ALA A 206 -14.59 21.28 8.92
CA ALA A 206 -15.39 22.23 8.15
C ALA A 206 -16.04 21.60 6.91
N ASN A 207 -15.36 20.65 6.23
CA ASN A 207 -15.93 19.97 5.07
C ASN A 207 -16.93 18.87 5.50
N MET A 208 -16.74 18.24 6.65
CA MET A 208 -17.72 17.31 7.24
C MET A 208 -19.01 18.04 7.59
N GLU A 209 -18.92 19.19 8.26
CA GLU A 209 -20.08 20.01 8.64
C GLU A 209 -20.89 20.46 7.41
N LYS A 210 -20.19 20.80 6.33
CA LYS A 210 -20.83 21.17 5.04
C LYS A 210 -21.37 19.96 4.25
N GLY A 211 -21.15 18.73 4.71
CA GLY A 211 -21.53 17.52 4.01
C GLY A 211 -20.73 17.24 2.72
N LEU A 212 -19.59 17.90 2.55
CA LEU A 212 -18.68 17.71 1.40
C LEU A 212 -17.77 16.51 1.60
N ILE A 213 -17.51 16.12 2.84
CA ILE A 213 -16.86 14.87 3.21
C ILE A 213 -17.80 14.09 4.10
N GLU A 214 -18.04 12.84 3.76
CA GLU A 214 -18.90 11.94 4.52
C GLU A 214 -18.10 10.67 4.86
N VAL A 215 -18.13 10.28 6.12
CA VAL A 215 -17.58 9.00 6.59
C VAL A 215 -18.71 8.23 7.26
N ALA A 216 -19.12 7.12 6.64
CA ALA A 216 -20.34 6.42 7.06
C ALA A 216 -20.24 4.90 6.83
N PRO A 217 -20.98 4.10 7.61
CA PRO A 217 -21.11 2.67 7.35
C PRO A 217 -21.71 2.38 5.97
N LEU A 218 -21.27 1.28 5.36
CA LEU A 218 -21.76 0.85 4.03
C LEU A 218 -23.28 0.75 3.94
N ALA A 219 -23.96 0.38 5.02
CA ALA A 219 -25.41 0.29 5.07
C ALA A 219 -26.13 1.61 4.75
N TYR A 220 -25.49 2.75 5.04
CA TYR A 220 -26.05 4.09 4.79
C TYR A 220 -26.01 4.50 3.31
N MET A 221 -25.36 3.72 2.46
CA MET A 221 -25.37 3.94 1.01
C MET A 221 -26.63 3.41 0.35
N ARG A 222 -27.43 2.60 1.05
CA ARG A 222 -28.65 2.00 0.49
C ARG A 222 -29.71 3.07 0.12
N GLY A 223 -30.27 2.95 -1.08
CA GLY A 223 -31.32 3.86 -1.57
C GLY A 223 -30.80 5.21 -2.06
N ARG A 224 -29.49 5.44 -2.09
CA ARG A 224 -28.87 6.67 -2.57
C ARG A 224 -28.38 6.51 -4.02
N THR A 225 -28.19 7.64 -4.68
CA THR A 225 -27.38 7.77 -5.91
C THR A 225 -26.21 8.69 -5.57
N LEU A 226 -25.01 8.23 -5.85
CA LEU A 226 -23.77 8.90 -5.46
C LEU A 226 -23.14 9.56 -6.71
N ASP A 227 -23.60 10.77 -7.04
CA ASP A 227 -23.13 11.54 -8.17
C ASP A 227 -22.00 12.49 -7.79
N ASN A 228 -21.10 12.78 -8.76
CA ASN A 228 -20.00 13.74 -8.66
C ASN A 228 -19.18 13.56 -7.37
N ALA A 229 -18.89 12.32 -6.99
CA ALA A 229 -18.26 11.97 -5.75
C ALA A 229 -17.02 11.09 -5.98
N PHE A 230 -15.99 11.28 -5.15
CA PHE A 230 -14.93 10.29 -5.00
C PHE A 230 -15.29 9.37 -3.83
N ILE A 231 -15.52 8.11 -4.11
CA ILE A 231 -16.07 7.14 -3.16
C ILE A 231 -15.02 6.08 -2.86
N ILE A 232 -14.77 5.81 -1.59
CA ILE A 232 -13.85 4.76 -1.15
C ILE A 232 -14.63 3.76 -0.29
N LEU A 233 -14.66 2.51 -0.72
CA LEU A 233 -15.11 1.37 0.09
C LEU A 233 -13.88 0.65 0.62
N ASP A 234 -13.61 0.80 1.92
CA ASP A 234 -12.49 0.15 2.59
C ASP A 234 -12.91 -1.18 3.24
N GLU A 235 -11.95 -2.11 3.42
CA GLU A 235 -12.15 -3.45 3.99
C GLU A 235 -13.26 -4.26 3.28
N ALA A 236 -13.30 -4.13 1.96
CA ALA A 236 -14.36 -4.71 1.12
C ALA A 236 -14.44 -6.24 1.15
N GLN A 237 -13.37 -6.95 1.58
CA GLN A 237 -13.39 -8.40 1.80
C GLN A 237 -14.44 -8.82 2.84
N ASN A 238 -14.84 -7.88 3.69
CA ASN A 238 -15.80 -8.07 4.75
C ASN A 238 -17.26 -7.73 4.33
N THR A 239 -17.51 -7.52 3.05
CA THR A 239 -18.86 -7.37 2.50
C THR A 239 -19.46 -8.73 2.14
N THR A 240 -20.78 -8.84 2.22
CA THR A 240 -21.53 -9.92 1.57
C THR A 240 -21.74 -9.61 0.08
N PRO A 241 -22.04 -10.60 -0.79
CA PRO A 241 -22.36 -10.37 -2.20
C PRO A 241 -23.49 -9.38 -2.42
N ALA A 242 -24.51 -9.41 -1.55
CA ALA A 242 -25.64 -8.49 -1.60
C ALA A 242 -25.23 -7.05 -1.27
N GLN A 243 -24.38 -6.85 -0.26
CA GLN A 243 -23.85 -5.53 0.10
C GLN A 243 -22.95 -4.96 -0.99
N MET A 244 -22.05 -5.76 -1.57
CA MET A 244 -21.19 -5.34 -2.67
C MET A 244 -22.02 -4.95 -3.90
N LYS A 245 -22.99 -5.75 -4.30
CA LYS A 245 -23.88 -5.45 -5.41
C LYS A 245 -24.68 -4.18 -5.12
N MET A 246 -25.24 -4.04 -3.93
CA MET A 246 -25.96 -2.84 -3.48
C MET A 246 -25.08 -1.60 -3.64
N PHE A 247 -23.84 -1.63 -3.17
CA PHE A 247 -22.89 -0.52 -3.24
C PHE A 247 -22.57 -0.14 -4.70
N LEU A 248 -22.15 -1.09 -5.51
CA LEU A 248 -21.77 -0.86 -6.91
C LEU A 248 -22.91 -0.28 -7.75
N THR A 249 -24.15 -0.58 -7.41
CA THR A 249 -25.34 -0.03 -8.09
C THR A 249 -25.76 1.35 -7.56
N ARG A 250 -25.03 1.97 -6.64
CA ARG A 250 -25.25 3.34 -6.14
C ARG A 250 -24.42 4.38 -6.86
N ILE A 251 -23.46 3.96 -7.65
CA ILE A 251 -22.52 4.83 -8.35
C ILE A 251 -23.26 5.63 -9.41
N GLY A 252 -23.17 6.95 -9.31
CA GLY A 252 -23.80 7.87 -10.24
C GLY A 252 -22.81 8.53 -11.20
N PHE A 253 -23.31 9.48 -11.98
CA PHE A 253 -22.51 10.18 -12.99
C PHE A 253 -21.42 11.05 -12.35
N GLY A 254 -20.29 11.19 -13.03
CA GLY A 254 -19.16 12.02 -12.57
C GLY A 254 -18.47 11.49 -11.32
N SER A 255 -18.73 10.25 -10.90
CA SER A 255 -18.12 9.67 -9.72
C SER A 255 -16.99 8.73 -10.06
N LYS A 256 -16.02 8.64 -9.13
CA LYS A 256 -14.90 7.70 -9.14
C LYS A 256 -14.96 6.84 -7.89
N VAL A 257 -14.72 5.55 -8.02
CA VAL A 257 -14.88 4.58 -6.93
C VAL A 257 -13.64 3.74 -6.76
N ILE A 258 -13.14 3.69 -5.55
CA ILE A 258 -12.03 2.84 -5.17
C ILE A 258 -12.51 1.84 -4.12
N ILE A 259 -12.24 0.56 -4.39
CA ILE A 259 -12.59 -0.53 -3.49
C ILE A 259 -11.29 -1.14 -2.99
N THR A 260 -11.00 -1.02 -1.71
CA THR A 260 -9.79 -1.58 -1.09
C THR A 260 -10.12 -2.82 -0.28
N GLY A 261 -9.22 -3.79 -0.29
CA GLY A 261 -9.43 -5.02 0.48
C GLY A 261 -8.21 -5.94 0.54
N ASP A 262 -8.24 -6.81 1.54
CA ASP A 262 -7.29 -7.91 1.71
C ASP A 262 -8.04 -9.24 1.70
N VAL A 263 -7.90 -9.99 0.62
CA VAL A 263 -8.60 -11.29 0.46
C VAL A 263 -8.18 -12.35 1.49
N THR A 264 -7.09 -12.10 2.22
CA THR A 264 -6.57 -13.01 3.25
C THR A 264 -7.13 -12.71 4.64
N GLN A 265 -7.62 -11.48 4.88
CA GLN A 265 -8.11 -10.99 6.18
C GLN A 265 -9.64 -10.86 6.18
N LYS A 266 -10.34 -12.00 6.14
CA LYS A 266 -11.81 -12.04 6.15
C LYS A 266 -12.31 -12.30 7.56
N ASP A 267 -13.11 -11.35 8.08
CA ASP A 267 -13.76 -11.43 9.38
C ASP A 267 -15.23 -11.89 9.27
N LEU A 268 -15.64 -12.33 8.09
CA LEU A 268 -16.99 -12.86 7.85
C LEU A 268 -17.23 -14.18 8.61
N PRO A 269 -18.45 -14.46 9.04
CA PRO A 269 -18.81 -15.74 9.65
C PRO A 269 -18.40 -16.92 8.78
N ALA A 270 -18.01 -18.02 9.41
CA ALA A 270 -17.59 -19.23 8.70
C ALA A 270 -18.64 -19.67 7.66
N GLY A 271 -18.19 -19.98 6.46
CA GLY A 271 -19.06 -20.37 5.34
C GLY A 271 -19.70 -19.21 4.56
N THR A 272 -19.50 -17.96 4.98
CA THR A 272 -19.99 -16.79 4.24
C THR A 272 -19.04 -16.45 3.10
N VAL A 273 -19.60 -16.31 1.88
CA VAL A 273 -18.84 -15.89 0.70
C VAL A 273 -18.62 -14.38 0.74
N SER A 274 -17.37 -13.94 0.50
CA SER A 274 -17.05 -12.53 0.41
C SER A 274 -17.64 -11.89 -0.85
N GLY A 275 -18.26 -10.72 -0.69
CA GLY A 275 -18.73 -9.92 -1.81
C GLY A 275 -17.62 -9.45 -2.71
N LEU A 276 -16.41 -9.20 -2.15
CA LEU A 276 -15.21 -8.85 -2.91
C LEU A 276 -14.81 -9.99 -3.86
N ASP A 277 -14.78 -11.24 -3.39
CA ASP A 277 -14.42 -12.40 -4.22
C ASP A 277 -15.41 -12.57 -5.38
N VAL A 278 -16.71 -12.40 -5.10
CA VAL A 278 -17.74 -12.48 -6.15
C VAL A 278 -17.60 -11.34 -7.15
N ALA A 279 -17.37 -10.11 -6.68
CA ALA A 279 -17.19 -8.95 -7.56
C ALA A 279 -15.98 -9.12 -8.48
N MET A 280 -14.84 -9.56 -7.95
CA MET A 280 -13.64 -9.85 -8.73
C MET A 280 -13.90 -10.86 -9.85
N LYS A 281 -14.67 -11.91 -9.56
CA LYS A 281 -14.99 -12.95 -10.54
C LYS A 281 -15.98 -12.46 -11.60
N VAL A 282 -17.02 -11.73 -11.20
CA VAL A 282 -18.10 -11.30 -12.09
C VAL A 282 -17.69 -10.13 -12.96
N LEU A 283 -16.91 -9.18 -12.41
CA LEU A 283 -16.55 -7.93 -13.07
C LEU A 283 -15.20 -7.98 -13.82
N SER A 284 -14.48 -9.09 -13.79
CA SER A 284 -13.15 -9.24 -14.41
C SER A 284 -13.11 -9.02 -15.91
N ARG A 285 -14.27 -9.01 -16.59
CA ARG A 285 -14.42 -8.82 -18.05
C ARG A 285 -14.95 -7.42 -18.41
N VAL A 286 -15.09 -6.53 -17.45
CA VAL A 286 -15.55 -5.16 -17.67
C VAL A 286 -14.32 -4.26 -17.78
N ASP A 287 -14.00 -3.83 -18.99
CA ASP A 287 -12.75 -3.11 -19.30
C ASP A 287 -12.62 -1.75 -18.59
N GLU A 288 -13.72 -1.14 -18.21
CA GLU A 288 -13.76 0.13 -17.47
C GLU A 288 -13.39 -0.02 -15.99
N ILE A 289 -13.27 -1.26 -15.50
CA ILE A 289 -12.93 -1.57 -14.10
C ILE A 289 -11.48 -2.01 -14.00
N GLY A 290 -10.69 -1.32 -13.18
CA GLY A 290 -9.31 -1.67 -12.87
C GLY A 290 -9.22 -2.67 -11.71
N PHE A 291 -8.39 -3.69 -11.86
CA PHE A 291 -8.03 -4.62 -10.78
C PHE A 291 -6.52 -4.57 -10.54
N VAL A 292 -6.11 -4.05 -9.40
CA VAL A 292 -4.69 -3.94 -9.03
C VAL A 292 -4.40 -4.84 -7.86
N LYS A 293 -3.43 -5.72 -8.01
CA LYS A 293 -2.97 -6.62 -6.96
C LYS A 293 -1.62 -6.15 -6.43
N LEU A 294 -1.62 -5.55 -5.26
CA LEU A 294 -0.43 -5.23 -4.49
C LEU A 294 0.06 -6.49 -3.76
N THR A 295 1.36 -6.60 -3.56
CA THR A 295 2.02 -7.79 -3.00
C THR A 295 2.83 -7.42 -1.76
N ASN A 296 3.48 -8.41 -1.14
CA ASN A 296 4.41 -8.17 -0.04
C ASN A 296 5.59 -7.25 -0.43
N LYS A 297 5.93 -7.15 -1.73
CA LYS A 297 6.95 -6.21 -2.23
C LYS A 297 6.51 -4.75 -2.10
N ASP A 298 5.20 -4.50 -2.03
CA ASP A 298 4.60 -3.17 -1.92
C ASP A 298 4.34 -2.75 -0.46
N VAL A 299 4.66 -3.60 0.51
CA VAL A 299 4.50 -3.29 1.93
C VAL A 299 5.51 -2.24 2.37
N VAL A 300 5.01 -1.09 2.81
CA VAL A 300 5.81 0.02 3.35
C VAL A 300 5.58 0.11 4.86
N ARG A 301 6.48 -0.45 5.64
CA ARG A 301 6.39 -0.50 7.10
C ARG A 301 7.74 -0.22 7.74
N HIS A 302 7.71 0.23 8.99
CA HIS A 302 8.93 0.37 9.79
C HIS A 302 9.69 -0.97 9.85
N PRO A 303 11.03 -0.99 9.68
CA PRO A 303 11.81 -2.23 9.62
C PRO A 303 11.60 -3.17 10.83
N LEU A 304 11.46 -2.59 12.04
CA LEU A 304 11.17 -3.38 13.24
C LEU A 304 9.79 -4.06 13.15
N VAL A 305 8.78 -3.36 12.61
CA VAL A 305 7.43 -3.95 12.45
C VAL A 305 7.44 -5.09 11.43
N GLN A 306 8.23 -4.99 10.36
CA GLN A 306 8.43 -6.10 9.42
C GLN A 306 9.05 -7.33 10.10
N LYS A 307 10.07 -7.12 10.95
CA LYS A 307 10.70 -8.21 11.73
C LYS A 307 9.71 -8.85 12.70
N ILE A 308 8.87 -8.04 13.36
CA ILE A 308 7.82 -8.56 14.26
C ILE A 308 6.82 -9.43 13.48
N VAL A 309 6.28 -8.93 12.36
CA VAL A 309 5.32 -9.68 11.54
C VAL A 309 5.93 -11.01 11.08
N LYS A 310 7.14 -10.97 10.55
CA LYS A 310 7.86 -12.18 10.12
C LYS A 310 8.03 -13.20 11.25
N ALA A 311 8.38 -12.76 12.45
CA ALA A 311 8.53 -13.65 13.60
C ALA A 311 7.21 -14.33 13.99
N TYR A 312 6.07 -13.61 13.92
CA TYR A 312 4.75 -14.19 14.15
C TYR A 312 4.35 -15.18 13.06
N GLU A 313 4.57 -14.87 11.78
CA GLU A 313 4.30 -15.77 10.65
C GLU A 313 5.10 -17.08 10.77
N GLU A 314 6.37 -17.00 11.14
CA GLU A 314 7.23 -18.17 11.37
C GLU A 314 6.71 -19.03 12.54
N TYR A 315 6.27 -18.39 13.62
CA TYR A 315 5.67 -19.07 14.77
C TYR A 315 4.38 -19.81 14.40
N GLU A 316 3.48 -19.17 13.69
CA GLU A 316 2.21 -19.76 13.22
C GLU A 316 2.43 -20.91 12.24
N ALA A 317 3.35 -20.75 11.30
CA ALA A 317 3.75 -21.82 10.39
C ALA A 317 4.33 -23.04 11.14
N SER A 318 5.08 -22.81 12.22
CA SER A 318 5.62 -23.86 13.07
C SER A 318 4.52 -24.63 13.84
N LYS A 319 3.49 -23.93 14.29
CA LYS A 319 2.31 -24.52 14.95
C LYS A 319 1.48 -25.39 13.99
N SER A 320 1.24 -24.88 12.78
CA SER A 320 0.49 -25.61 11.73
C SER A 320 1.19 -26.91 11.36
N ARG A 321 2.52 -26.90 11.20
CA ARG A 321 3.30 -28.11 10.92
C ARG A 321 3.20 -29.14 12.07
N LYS A 322 3.28 -28.70 13.33
CA LYS A 322 3.16 -29.59 14.49
C LYS A 322 1.76 -30.21 14.64
N SER A 323 0.72 -29.48 14.27
CA SER A 323 -0.67 -29.98 14.29
C SER A 323 -0.93 -31.02 13.19
N HIS A 324 -0.35 -30.85 12.00
CA HIS A 324 -0.44 -31.82 10.92
C HIS A 324 0.29 -33.15 11.24
N VAL A 325 1.50 -33.05 11.82
CA VAL A 325 2.26 -34.26 12.24
C VAL A 325 1.52 -35.04 13.34
N LYS A 326 0.88 -34.34 14.28
CA LYS A 326 0.07 -35.04 15.34
C LYS A 326 -1.22 -35.69 14.79
N ARG A 327 -1.79 -35.17 13.71
CA ARG A 327 -2.96 -35.79 13.05
C ARG A 327 -2.58 -37.05 12.27
N ASN A 328 -1.46 -37.04 11.55
CA ASN A 328 -1.00 -38.19 10.80
C ASN A 328 -0.58 -39.37 11.76
N ASN A 329 0.15 -39.08 12.83
CA ASN A 329 0.52 -40.12 13.82
C ASN A 329 -0.68 -40.70 14.59
N ARG A 330 -1.84 -40.05 14.65
CA ARG A 330 -3.06 -40.61 15.24
C ARG A 330 -3.86 -41.49 14.28
N ASN A 331 -3.67 -41.34 12.97
CA ASN A 331 -4.29 -42.21 11.98
C ASN A 331 -3.50 -43.51 11.77
N ASP A 332 -2.17 -43.46 11.87
CA ASP A 332 -1.32 -44.68 11.74
C ASP A 332 -1.38 -45.60 12.98
N SER A 333 -1.90 -45.13 14.12
CA SER A 333 -2.05 -45.94 15.33
C SER A 333 -3.46 -46.57 15.49
N LYS A 334 -4.30 -46.53 14.43
CA LYS A 334 -5.64 -47.15 14.41
C LYS A 334 -5.83 -48.22 13.35
N HIS A 335 -4.72 -48.75 12.81
CA HIS A 335 -4.72 -49.93 11.94
C HIS A 335 -3.96 -51.10 12.61
#